data_4682420319ecbbaf0dfb087486198249
#
_entry.id   4682420319ecbbaf0dfb087486198249
#
_cell.length_a   1.000
_cell.length_b   1.000
_cell.length_c   1.000
_cell.angle_alpha   90.00
_cell.angle_beta   90.00
_cell.angle_gamma   90.00
#
_symmetry.space_group_name_H-M   'P 1'
#
loop_
_entity.id
_entity.type
_entity.pdbx_description
1 polymer ?
#
loop_
_entity_poly.entity_id
_entity_poly.type
_entity_poly.pdbx_seq_one_letter_code
_entity_poly.pdbx_strand_id
1 'polypeptide(L)'
;MYQCPPWWEILWKYSLFEAADSAWSLIVVSTYFGAFVQVVLQRPGAEFGWAVTVASLIVALASPLLGAAADISGRRQPYLRICVAAVTLFTMALTFVTAAWAAFGCFILAYICANVAFTFFTAMLPAVSNERSVCAVTSMTVGVGYLGGLICIFLFSGLAATDAEVPRVFVGMGLAYLAFALPVMFLSPDFPAYKGARPELRTAYRRILQTFHEAKKYRYLLRFLIGDFLYENAVASVITVMGLYSRNVMGFSATELKVIFAPAIVIAALSAWFVFGPLTKTIGPRRSVLVVLSIWLLLFAATIAFGPNSSFVFGPVAIGSRMLFVVIVAPLAGLGLAGVWSTSRVLLTALTPVEKSGEFWGLYNLSGRTASVLGDATWSTTLTLCGEGTFGYHIAILLLAGYVVLGAGFILTLPNARPSPENFLDRGRSSYVRPASAQ
;
A
#
# COMPACT_ATOMS: atom_id res chain seq x y z
N MET A 1 3.24 32.87 -3.51
CA MET A 1 3.84 32.06 -2.42
C MET A 1 2.70 31.38 -1.66
N TYR A 2 2.48 30.08 -1.85
CA TYR A 2 1.58 29.35 -0.99
C TYR A 2 2.27 29.20 0.37
N GLN A 3 1.71 29.82 1.41
CA GLN A 3 2.15 29.58 2.77
C GLN A 3 1.79 28.14 3.11
N CYS A 4 2.78 27.36 3.56
CA CYS A 4 2.53 25.99 4.04
C CYS A 4 1.52 26.08 5.19
N PRO A 5 0.39 25.36 5.14
CA PRO A 5 -0.58 25.40 6.20
C PRO A 5 0.08 24.92 7.52
N PRO A 6 -0.38 25.41 8.67
CA PRO A 6 0.17 25.00 9.94
C PRO A 6 -0.02 23.49 10.14
N TRP A 7 0.89 22.86 10.89
CA TRP A 7 0.94 21.40 11.08
C TRP A 7 -0.40 20.78 11.53
N TRP A 8 -1.17 21.49 12.35
CA TRP A 8 -2.47 21.01 12.83
C TRP A 8 -3.53 20.98 11.72
N GLU A 9 -3.46 21.89 10.74
CA GLU A 9 -4.34 21.83 9.55
C GLU A 9 -4.00 20.65 8.65
N ILE A 10 -2.71 20.34 8.51
CA ILE A 10 -2.26 19.16 7.78
C ILE A 10 -2.78 17.90 8.47
N LEU A 11 -2.69 17.86 9.81
CA LEU A 11 -3.13 16.71 10.59
C LEU A 11 -4.59 16.37 10.30
N TRP A 12 -5.51 17.30 10.46
CA TRP A 12 -6.92 17.00 10.37
C TRP A 12 -7.51 17.11 8.96
N LYS A 13 -6.93 17.89 8.05
CA LYS A 13 -7.43 17.99 6.67
C LYS A 13 -6.92 16.88 5.76
N TYR A 14 -5.68 16.47 5.91
CA TYR A 14 -5.04 15.52 5.00
C TYR A 14 -4.78 14.14 5.62
N SER A 15 -4.26 14.11 6.84
CA SER A 15 -3.89 12.82 7.45
C SER A 15 -5.09 11.93 7.76
N LEU A 16 -6.28 12.51 7.96
CA LEU A 16 -7.50 11.72 8.15
C LEU A 16 -7.90 10.92 6.91
N PHE A 17 -7.59 11.41 5.70
CA PHE A 17 -7.83 10.61 4.49
C PHE A 17 -6.91 9.39 4.42
N GLU A 18 -5.66 9.55 4.82
CA GLU A 18 -4.73 8.40 4.94
C GLU A 18 -5.24 7.38 5.96
N ALA A 19 -5.85 7.86 7.06
CA ALA A 19 -6.51 6.97 8.03
C ALA A 19 -7.70 6.23 7.40
N ALA A 20 -8.49 6.91 6.55
CA ALA A 20 -9.59 6.27 5.82
C ALA A 20 -9.09 5.14 4.91
N ASP A 21 -8.09 5.42 4.09
CA ASP A 21 -7.53 4.47 3.12
C ASP A 21 -6.84 3.28 3.79
N SER A 22 -6.00 3.56 4.78
CA SER A 22 -5.31 2.53 5.56
C SER A 22 -6.28 1.65 6.35
N ALA A 23 -7.28 2.24 6.99
CA ALA A 23 -8.30 1.50 7.72
C ALA A 23 -9.16 0.64 6.77
N TRP A 24 -9.56 1.17 5.61
CA TRP A 24 -10.33 0.43 4.62
C TRP A 24 -9.53 -0.76 4.08
N SER A 25 -8.28 -0.55 3.73
CA SER A 25 -7.38 -1.62 3.27
C SER A 25 -7.22 -2.71 4.32
N LEU A 26 -6.99 -2.33 5.59
CA LEU A 26 -6.84 -3.30 6.69
C LEU A 26 -8.14 -4.04 6.96
N ILE A 27 -9.26 -3.32 7.12
CA ILE A 27 -10.54 -3.88 7.54
C ILE A 27 -11.20 -4.66 6.40
N VAL A 28 -11.37 -4.03 5.23
CA VAL A 28 -12.09 -4.67 4.12
C VAL A 28 -11.19 -5.67 3.41
N VAL A 29 -10.01 -5.27 2.94
CA VAL A 29 -9.17 -6.13 2.09
C VAL A 29 -8.49 -7.20 2.93
N SER A 30 -7.72 -6.81 3.95
CA SER A 30 -6.86 -7.77 4.67
C SER A 30 -7.60 -8.65 5.68
N THR A 31 -8.73 -8.17 6.24
CA THR A 31 -9.36 -8.84 7.39
C THR A 31 -10.68 -9.53 7.02
N TYR A 32 -11.67 -8.77 6.54
CA TYR A 32 -13.05 -9.25 6.54
C TYR A 32 -13.60 -9.71 5.19
N PHE A 33 -13.17 -9.16 4.05
CA PHE A 33 -13.76 -9.57 2.77
C PHE A 33 -13.38 -11.00 2.37
N GLY A 34 -12.15 -11.43 2.62
CA GLY A 34 -11.76 -12.83 2.43
C GLY A 34 -12.58 -13.79 3.30
N ALA A 35 -12.84 -13.40 4.56
CA ALA A 35 -13.72 -14.15 5.45
C ALA A 35 -15.18 -14.19 4.95
N PHE A 36 -15.69 -13.06 4.49
CA PHE A 36 -17.02 -12.94 3.90
C PHE A 36 -17.19 -13.86 2.68
N VAL A 37 -16.19 -13.93 1.80
CA VAL A 37 -16.18 -14.82 0.63
C VAL A 37 -16.31 -16.29 1.05
N GLN A 38 -15.54 -16.71 2.06
CA GLN A 38 -15.53 -18.12 2.47
C GLN A 38 -16.74 -18.51 3.31
N VAL A 39 -17.15 -17.68 4.27
CA VAL A 39 -18.18 -18.04 5.25
C VAL A 39 -19.59 -17.67 4.77
N VAL A 40 -19.77 -16.46 4.23
CA VAL A 40 -21.10 -15.98 3.84
C VAL A 40 -21.44 -16.37 2.41
N LEU A 41 -20.49 -16.17 1.48
CA LEU A 41 -20.73 -16.52 0.07
C LEU A 41 -20.46 -17.99 -0.25
N GLN A 42 -19.86 -18.75 0.68
CA GLN A 42 -19.51 -20.17 0.53
C GLN A 42 -18.65 -20.41 -0.74
N ARG A 43 -17.69 -19.52 -1.00
CA ARG A 43 -16.80 -19.57 -2.18
C ARG A 43 -15.36 -19.80 -1.76
N PRO A 44 -14.54 -20.43 -2.63
CA PRO A 44 -13.11 -20.59 -2.39
C PRO A 44 -12.38 -19.27 -2.12
N GLY A 45 -11.41 -19.27 -1.20
CA GLY A 45 -10.60 -18.10 -0.90
C GLY A 45 -9.72 -17.63 -2.07
N ALA A 46 -9.37 -18.52 -3.00
CA ALA A 46 -8.68 -18.17 -4.22
C ALA A 46 -9.45 -17.15 -5.08
N GLU A 47 -10.79 -17.16 -5.06
CA GLU A 47 -11.61 -16.21 -5.80
C GLU A 47 -11.45 -14.77 -5.29
N PHE A 48 -11.20 -14.60 -3.99
CA PHE A 48 -10.86 -13.30 -3.44
C PHE A 48 -9.56 -12.75 -4.06
N GLY A 49 -8.51 -13.55 -4.11
CA GLY A 49 -7.25 -13.13 -4.75
C GLY A 49 -7.42 -12.80 -6.23
N TRP A 50 -8.24 -13.55 -6.97
CA TRP A 50 -8.59 -13.21 -8.36
C TRP A 50 -9.35 -11.88 -8.46
N ALA A 51 -10.28 -11.60 -7.54
CA ALA A 51 -10.98 -10.33 -7.50
C ALA A 51 -10.03 -9.15 -7.29
N VAL A 52 -9.05 -9.28 -6.37
CA VAL A 52 -8.01 -8.27 -6.16
C VAL A 52 -7.12 -8.13 -7.39
N THR A 53 -6.72 -9.24 -8.01
CA THR A 53 -5.90 -9.24 -9.26
C THR A 53 -6.59 -8.46 -10.37
N VAL A 54 -7.87 -8.74 -10.62
CA VAL A 54 -8.67 -8.05 -11.66
C VAL A 54 -8.81 -6.56 -11.32
N ALA A 55 -9.13 -6.24 -10.07
CA ALA A 55 -9.26 -4.85 -9.63
C ALA A 55 -7.93 -4.08 -9.77
N SER A 56 -6.82 -4.67 -9.35
CA SER A 56 -5.48 -4.09 -9.46
C SER A 56 -5.06 -3.89 -10.93
N LEU A 57 -5.40 -4.83 -11.81
CA LEU A 57 -5.14 -4.68 -13.25
C LEU A 57 -5.92 -3.50 -13.85
N ILE A 58 -7.19 -3.34 -13.47
CA ILE A 58 -8.01 -2.21 -13.91
C ILE A 58 -7.44 -0.89 -13.39
N VAL A 59 -7.02 -0.84 -12.12
CA VAL A 59 -6.35 0.33 -11.52
C VAL A 59 -5.07 0.65 -12.29
N ALA A 60 -4.24 -0.34 -12.60
CA ALA A 60 -3.01 -0.17 -13.35
C ALA A 60 -3.24 0.48 -14.72
N LEU A 61 -4.27 0.02 -15.43
CA LEU A 61 -4.63 0.54 -16.74
C LEU A 61 -5.33 1.91 -16.66
N ALA A 62 -6.12 2.17 -15.64
CA ALA A 62 -6.89 3.42 -15.51
C ALA A 62 -6.08 4.56 -14.88
N SER A 63 -5.14 4.29 -13.99
CA SER A 63 -4.42 5.31 -13.21
C SER A 63 -3.72 6.38 -14.06
N PRO A 64 -3.02 6.04 -15.18
CA PRO A 64 -2.37 7.04 -16.01
C PRO A 64 -3.36 7.99 -16.68
N LEU A 65 -4.52 7.45 -17.06
CA LEU A 65 -5.58 8.20 -17.72
C LEU A 65 -6.25 9.17 -16.76
N LEU A 66 -6.60 8.67 -15.57
CA LEU A 66 -7.27 9.44 -14.53
C LEU A 66 -6.34 10.54 -13.98
N GLY A 67 -5.04 10.22 -13.81
CA GLY A 67 -4.04 11.20 -13.44
C GLY A 67 -3.92 12.33 -14.48
N ALA A 68 -3.80 11.98 -15.75
CA ALA A 68 -3.74 12.97 -16.83
C ALA A 68 -5.02 13.82 -16.93
N ALA A 69 -6.20 13.21 -16.78
CA ALA A 69 -7.48 13.93 -16.80
C ALA A 69 -7.58 14.93 -15.63
N ALA A 70 -7.12 14.56 -14.44
CA ALA A 70 -7.11 15.44 -13.28
C ALA A 70 -6.12 16.59 -13.42
N ASP A 71 -4.93 16.34 -13.97
CA ASP A 71 -3.91 17.38 -14.19
C ASP A 71 -4.38 18.40 -15.22
N ILE A 72 -5.06 17.96 -16.27
CA ILE A 72 -5.57 18.86 -17.32
C ILE A 72 -6.75 19.67 -16.82
N SER A 73 -7.68 19.06 -16.08
CA SER A 73 -8.85 19.75 -15.54
C SER A 73 -8.47 20.75 -14.43
N GLY A 74 -7.33 20.55 -13.76
CA GLY A 74 -6.92 21.27 -12.55
C GLY A 74 -7.86 21.05 -11.36
N ARG A 75 -8.90 20.25 -11.53
CA ARG A 75 -9.93 19.99 -10.52
C ARG A 75 -9.84 18.55 -10.04
N ARG A 76 -9.06 18.31 -9.01
CA ARG A 76 -8.91 16.98 -8.40
C ARG A 76 -10.03 16.66 -7.41
N GLN A 77 -10.58 17.68 -6.78
CA GLN A 77 -11.64 17.58 -5.77
C GLN A 77 -12.91 16.85 -6.26
N PRO A 78 -13.51 17.18 -7.42
CA PRO A 78 -14.70 16.48 -7.87
C PRO A 78 -14.49 14.98 -8.08
N TYR A 79 -13.34 14.59 -8.65
CA TYR A 79 -12.98 13.18 -8.86
C TYR A 79 -12.80 12.46 -7.52
N LEU A 80 -12.11 13.09 -6.55
CA LEU A 80 -11.95 12.55 -5.21
C LEU A 80 -13.31 12.34 -4.54
N ARG A 81 -14.23 13.31 -4.60
CA ARG A 81 -15.57 13.21 -4.03
C ARG A 81 -16.37 12.05 -4.62
N ILE A 82 -16.35 11.89 -5.94
CA ILE A 82 -17.04 10.80 -6.63
C ILE A 82 -16.45 9.45 -6.18
N CYS A 83 -15.14 9.33 -6.13
CA CYS A 83 -14.49 8.09 -5.69
C CYS A 83 -14.80 7.77 -4.23
N VAL A 84 -14.73 8.74 -3.32
CA VAL A 84 -15.07 8.53 -1.91
C VAL A 84 -16.52 8.09 -1.74
N ALA A 85 -17.46 8.75 -2.42
CA ALA A 85 -18.87 8.36 -2.41
C ALA A 85 -19.07 6.93 -2.94
N ALA A 86 -18.37 6.56 -4.01
CA ALA A 86 -18.43 5.22 -4.58
C ALA A 86 -17.83 4.16 -3.64
N VAL A 87 -16.67 4.42 -3.02
CA VAL A 87 -16.08 3.51 -2.00
C VAL A 87 -17.06 3.28 -0.87
N THR A 88 -17.64 4.36 -0.32
CA THR A 88 -18.62 4.28 0.75
C THR A 88 -19.82 3.45 0.34
N LEU A 89 -20.44 3.78 -0.81
CA LEU A 89 -21.63 3.10 -1.31
C LEU A 89 -21.41 1.61 -1.54
N PHE A 90 -20.36 1.26 -2.30
CA PHE A 90 -20.09 -0.13 -2.64
C PHE A 90 -19.62 -0.95 -1.44
N THR A 91 -18.87 -0.35 -0.49
CA THR A 91 -18.50 -1.02 0.75
C THR A 91 -19.74 -1.30 1.60
N MET A 92 -20.64 -0.33 1.77
CA MET A 92 -21.88 -0.54 2.52
C MET A 92 -22.81 -1.55 1.82
N ALA A 93 -22.85 -1.55 0.48
CA ALA A 93 -23.66 -2.49 -0.30
C ALA A 93 -23.30 -3.94 -0.03
N LEU A 94 -22.02 -4.26 0.28
CA LEU A 94 -21.57 -5.61 0.63
C LEU A 94 -22.36 -6.23 1.79
N THR A 95 -22.92 -5.40 2.68
CA THR A 95 -23.76 -5.87 3.80
C THR A 95 -25.06 -6.52 3.33
N PHE A 96 -25.63 -6.03 2.23
CA PHE A 96 -26.96 -6.41 1.76
C PHE A 96 -26.92 -7.42 0.60
N VAL A 97 -25.74 -7.69 0.05
CA VAL A 97 -25.58 -8.53 -1.14
C VAL A 97 -25.24 -9.95 -0.72
N THR A 98 -26.08 -10.91 -1.15
CA THR A 98 -25.89 -12.35 -0.91
C THR A 98 -25.40 -13.09 -2.16
N ALA A 99 -25.62 -12.53 -3.36
CA ALA A 99 -25.17 -13.13 -4.61
C ALA A 99 -23.67 -12.89 -4.81
N ALA A 100 -22.89 -13.95 -5.00
CA ALA A 100 -21.42 -13.88 -5.10
C ALA A 100 -20.96 -12.92 -6.20
N TRP A 101 -21.54 -12.99 -7.41
CA TRP A 101 -21.16 -12.11 -8.52
C TRP A 101 -21.35 -10.62 -8.20
N ALA A 102 -22.42 -10.27 -7.48
CA ALA A 102 -22.72 -8.90 -7.10
C ALA A 102 -21.78 -8.43 -5.95
N ALA A 103 -21.46 -9.31 -5.00
CA ALA A 103 -20.50 -9.04 -3.94
C ALA A 103 -19.10 -8.78 -4.50
N PHE A 104 -18.62 -9.62 -5.42
CA PHE A 104 -17.34 -9.37 -6.10
C PHE A 104 -17.39 -8.09 -6.94
N GLY A 105 -18.50 -7.79 -7.61
CA GLY A 105 -18.68 -6.55 -8.34
C GLY A 105 -18.58 -5.32 -7.44
N CYS A 106 -19.27 -5.31 -6.30
CA CYS A 106 -19.19 -4.24 -5.30
C CYS A 106 -17.75 -4.09 -4.75
N PHE A 107 -17.10 -5.19 -4.41
CA PHE A 107 -15.73 -5.17 -3.90
C PHE A 107 -14.74 -4.60 -4.93
N ILE A 108 -14.78 -5.09 -6.17
CA ILE A 108 -13.90 -4.63 -7.25
C ILE A 108 -14.10 -3.12 -7.50
N LEU A 109 -15.34 -2.65 -7.55
CA LEU A 109 -15.64 -1.22 -7.74
C LEU A 109 -15.16 -0.38 -6.54
N ALA A 110 -15.38 -0.84 -5.30
CA ALA A 110 -14.87 -0.17 -4.11
C ALA A 110 -13.34 -0.11 -4.12
N TYR A 111 -12.67 -1.22 -4.45
CA TYR A 111 -11.21 -1.31 -4.52
C TYR A 111 -10.61 -0.37 -5.57
N ILE A 112 -11.18 -0.35 -6.77
CA ILE A 112 -10.76 0.56 -7.85
C ILE A 112 -10.92 2.01 -7.39
N CYS A 113 -12.09 2.37 -6.86
CA CYS A 113 -12.38 3.73 -6.43
C CYS A 113 -11.48 4.17 -5.25
N ALA A 114 -11.16 3.30 -4.29
CA ALA A 114 -10.25 3.59 -3.20
C ALA A 114 -8.84 3.91 -3.71
N ASN A 115 -8.29 3.07 -4.59
CA ASN A 115 -6.97 3.28 -5.19
C ASN A 115 -6.90 4.53 -6.06
N VAL A 116 -7.97 4.84 -6.79
CA VAL A 116 -8.09 6.07 -7.60
C VAL A 116 -8.20 7.30 -6.69
N ALA A 117 -9.01 7.26 -5.63
CA ALA A 117 -9.13 8.32 -4.64
C ALA A 117 -7.78 8.63 -3.99
N PHE A 118 -7.04 7.60 -3.60
CA PHE A 118 -5.70 7.75 -3.05
C PHE A 118 -4.71 8.35 -4.06
N THR A 119 -4.83 8.03 -5.35
CA THR A 119 -4.00 8.62 -6.40
C THR A 119 -4.26 10.13 -6.50
N PHE A 120 -5.51 10.57 -6.46
CA PHE A 120 -5.84 12.00 -6.43
C PHE A 120 -5.38 12.68 -5.15
N PHE A 121 -5.54 12.04 -4.01
CA PHE A 121 -5.07 12.52 -2.72
C PHE A 121 -3.56 12.75 -2.70
N THR A 122 -2.76 11.75 -3.10
CA THR A 122 -1.30 11.87 -3.12
C THR A 122 -0.83 12.94 -4.11
N ALA A 123 -1.53 13.13 -5.21
CA ALA A 123 -1.27 14.18 -6.17
C ALA A 123 -1.56 15.59 -5.63
N MET A 124 -2.31 15.73 -4.53
CA MET A 124 -2.54 17.02 -3.84
C MET A 124 -1.42 17.38 -2.86
N LEU A 125 -0.53 16.45 -2.52
CA LEU A 125 0.53 16.64 -1.54
C LEU A 125 1.44 17.86 -1.82
N PRO A 126 1.86 18.16 -3.08
CA PRO A 126 2.66 19.34 -3.37
C PRO A 126 1.98 20.68 -3.09
N ALA A 127 0.65 20.72 -3.00
CA ALA A 127 -0.08 21.94 -2.66
C ALA A 127 -0.07 22.24 -1.17
N VAL A 128 0.13 21.21 -0.34
CA VAL A 128 0.07 21.31 1.13
C VAL A 128 1.42 21.19 1.79
N SER A 129 2.46 20.90 1.02
CA SER A 129 3.83 20.76 1.51
C SER A 129 4.79 21.52 0.63
N ASN A 130 5.86 22.01 1.23
CA ASN A 130 7.02 22.53 0.52
C ASN A 130 8.20 21.55 0.64
N GLU A 131 9.30 21.80 -0.09
CA GLU A 131 10.48 20.93 -0.10
C GLU A 131 11.04 20.63 1.30
N ARG A 132 10.88 21.53 2.27
CA ARG A 132 11.33 21.35 3.65
C ARG A 132 10.37 20.54 4.50
N SER A 133 9.07 20.61 4.23
CA SER A 133 8.02 20.00 5.04
C SER A 133 7.50 18.68 4.46
N VAL A 134 7.76 18.37 3.18
CA VAL A 134 7.20 17.20 2.51
C VAL A 134 7.49 15.88 3.24
N CYS A 135 8.71 15.70 3.74
CA CYS A 135 9.06 14.50 4.50
C CYS A 135 8.29 14.40 5.82
N ALA A 136 8.14 15.54 6.53
CA ALA A 136 7.41 15.59 7.79
C ALA A 136 5.90 15.37 7.57
N VAL A 137 5.32 15.99 6.54
CA VAL A 137 3.92 15.82 6.17
C VAL A 137 3.65 14.36 5.80
N THR A 138 4.47 13.75 4.95
CA THR A 138 4.31 12.35 4.53
C THR A 138 4.44 11.39 5.71
N SER A 139 5.45 11.58 6.58
CA SER A 139 5.62 10.71 7.75
C SER A 139 4.46 10.84 8.74
N MET A 140 3.91 12.04 8.89
CA MET A 140 2.77 12.31 9.75
C MET A 140 1.49 11.69 9.20
N THR A 141 1.21 11.82 7.89
CA THR A 141 0.04 11.23 7.26
C THR A 141 0.06 9.70 7.35
N VAL A 142 1.20 9.06 7.07
CA VAL A 142 1.38 7.61 7.21
C VAL A 142 1.19 7.16 8.67
N GLY A 143 1.74 7.90 9.64
CA GLY A 143 1.56 7.60 11.07
C GLY A 143 0.10 7.66 11.49
N VAL A 144 -0.65 8.68 11.06
CA VAL A 144 -2.10 8.80 11.30
C VAL A 144 -2.86 7.68 10.57
N GLY A 145 -2.41 7.29 9.37
CA GLY A 145 -2.95 6.13 8.64
C GLY A 145 -2.90 4.86 9.48
N TYR A 146 -1.75 4.52 10.04
CA TYR A 146 -1.62 3.36 10.93
C TYR A 146 -2.49 3.46 12.18
N LEU A 147 -2.58 4.64 12.81
CA LEU A 147 -3.46 4.85 13.96
C LEU A 147 -4.93 4.69 13.58
N GLY A 148 -5.36 5.19 12.43
CA GLY A 148 -6.71 5.00 11.92
C GLY A 148 -7.04 3.53 11.71
N GLY A 149 -6.14 2.77 11.09
CA GLY A 149 -6.26 1.32 10.96
C GLY A 149 -6.38 0.61 12.31
N LEU A 150 -5.52 0.99 13.27
CA LEU A 150 -5.53 0.41 14.62
C LEU A 150 -6.85 0.70 15.37
N ILE A 151 -7.34 1.92 15.32
CA ILE A 151 -8.62 2.30 15.93
C ILE A 151 -9.76 1.50 15.29
N CYS A 152 -9.81 1.42 13.96
CA CYS A 152 -10.87 0.72 13.26
C CYS A 152 -10.87 -0.79 13.50
N ILE A 153 -9.69 -1.45 13.58
CA ILE A 153 -9.65 -2.90 13.84
C ILE A 153 -10.23 -3.24 15.23
N PHE A 154 -9.99 -2.41 16.25
CA PHE A 154 -10.57 -2.60 17.57
C PHE A 154 -12.05 -2.24 17.60
N LEU A 155 -12.45 -1.13 16.96
CA LEU A 155 -13.84 -0.69 16.92
C LEU A 155 -14.73 -1.71 16.22
N PHE A 156 -14.32 -2.19 15.06
CA PHE A 156 -15.15 -3.07 14.24
C PHE A 156 -15.04 -4.55 14.61
N SER A 157 -14.02 -4.96 15.35
CA SER A 157 -13.94 -6.33 15.87
C SER A 157 -15.11 -6.67 16.84
N GLY A 158 -15.72 -5.67 17.45
CA GLY A 158 -16.93 -5.83 18.28
C GLY A 158 -18.22 -6.01 17.49
N LEU A 159 -18.25 -5.58 16.22
CA LEU A 159 -19.44 -5.71 15.36
C LEU A 159 -19.55 -7.09 14.69
N ALA A 160 -18.46 -7.86 14.66
CA ALA A 160 -18.41 -9.21 14.12
C ALA A 160 -18.01 -10.18 15.24
N ALA A 161 -18.90 -10.41 16.19
CA ALA A 161 -18.68 -11.37 17.27
C ALA A 161 -18.57 -12.80 16.72
N THR A 162 -19.27 -13.07 15.62
CA THR A 162 -19.21 -14.32 14.86
C THR A 162 -18.91 -14.03 13.38
N ASP A 163 -18.40 -15.04 12.68
CA ASP A 163 -18.11 -14.92 11.25
C ASP A 163 -19.37 -14.59 10.40
N ALA A 164 -20.56 -15.00 10.85
CA ALA A 164 -21.82 -14.66 10.19
C ALA A 164 -22.20 -13.16 10.30
N GLU A 165 -21.62 -12.44 11.25
CA GLU A 165 -21.86 -11.02 11.46
C GLU A 165 -20.88 -10.11 10.70
N VAL A 166 -19.90 -10.67 10.01
CA VAL A 166 -18.93 -9.94 9.19
C VAL A 166 -19.56 -8.89 8.28
N PRO A 167 -20.73 -9.12 7.64
CA PRO A 167 -21.36 -8.10 6.82
C PRO A 167 -21.64 -6.76 7.54
N ARG A 168 -21.90 -6.77 8.86
CA ARG A 168 -22.15 -5.54 9.65
C ARG A 168 -20.94 -4.60 9.68
N VAL A 169 -19.73 -5.15 9.57
CA VAL A 169 -18.49 -4.36 9.53
C VAL A 169 -18.43 -3.46 8.32
N PHE A 170 -18.99 -3.89 7.19
CA PHE A 170 -18.92 -3.12 5.95
C PHE A 170 -19.71 -1.81 6.01
N VAL A 171 -20.86 -1.78 6.70
CA VAL A 171 -21.58 -0.52 6.94
C VAL A 171 -20.75 0.41 7.82
N GLY A 172 -20.23 -0.10 8.93
CA GLY A 172 -19.39 0.68 9.85
C GLY A 172 -18.17 1.24 9.15
N MET A 173 -17.48 0.41 8.35
CA MET A 173 -16.28 0.84 7.62
C MET A 173 -16.59 1.85 6.50
N GLY A 174 -17.70 1.67 5.78
CA GLY A 174 -18.14 2.64 4.77
C GLY A 174 -18.41 4.01 5.38
N LEU A 175 -19.11 4.06 6.53
CA LEU A 175 -19.36 5.30 7.26
C LEU A 175 -18.08 5.91 7.82
N ALA A 176 -17.17 5.12 8.36
CA ALA A 176 -15.89 5.59 8.86
C ALA A 176 -15.01 6.14 7.72
N TYR A 177 -14.99 5.47 6.56
CA TYR A 177 -14.27 5.94 5.38
C TYR A 177 -14.77 7.33 4.95
N LEU A 178 -16.09 7.48 4.86
CA LEU A 178 -16.70 8.77 4.55
C LEU A 178 -16.34 9.84 5.59
N ALA A 179 -16.50 9.54 6.89
CA ALA A 179 -16.24 10.49 7.97
C ALA A 179 -14.78 10.97 7.97
N PHE A 180 -13.82 10.07 7.81
CA PHE A 180 -12.39 10.42 7.73
C PHE A 180 -12.05 11.17 6.45
N ALA A 181 -12.73 10.91 5.32
CA ALA A 181 -12.50 11.59 4.05
C ALA A 181 -13.17 12.98 3.96
N LEU A 182 -14.18 13.28 4.77
CA LEU A 182 -14.90 14.56 4.72
C LEU A 182 -13.99 15.80 4.74
N PRO A 183 -12.99 15.90 5.62
CA PRO A 183 -12.15 17.10 5.65
C PRO A 183 -11.41 17.35 4.34
N VAL A 184 -10.80 16.30 3.74
CA VAL A 184 -10.09 16.46 2.48
C VAL A 184 -11.03 16.78 1.31
N MET A 185 -12.25 16.24 1.32
CA MET A 185 -13.24 16.47 0.26
C MET A 185 -13.71 17.92 0.17
N PHE A 186 -13.78 18.63 1.29
CA PHE A 186 -14.38 19.97 1.33
C PHE A 186 -13.40 21.08 1.65
N LEU A 187 -12.26 20.78 2.29
CA LEU A 187 -11.35 21.77 2.84
C LEU A 187 -10.00 21.84 2.10
N SER A 188 -9.77 20.97 1.13
CA SER A 188 -8.56 21.01 0.33
C SER A 188 -8.71 21.93 -0.88
N PRO A 189 -7.69 22.76 -1.19
CA PRO A 189 -7.72 23.62 -2.36
C PRO A 189 -7.59 22.81 -3.66
N ASP A 190 -8.32 23.22 -4.70
CA ASP A 190 -8.06 22.77 -6.07
C ASP A 190 -6.82 23.48 -6.64
N PHE A 191 -6.16 22.81 -7.57
CA PHE A 191 -5.02 23.38 -8.29
C PHE A 191 -5.48 24.23 -9.49
N PRO A 192 -4.70 25.26 -9.90
CA PRO A 192 -5.02 25.97 -11.13
C PRO A 192 -4.96 25.02 -12.34
N ALA A 193 -6.01 25.03 -13.15
CA ALA A 193 -6.11 24.22 -14.35
C ALA A 193 -4.98 24.53 -15.34
N TYR A 194 -4.39 23.50 -15.94
CA TYR A 194 -3.43 23.68 -17.03
C TYR A 194 -4.21 24.08 -18.29
N LYS A 195 -4.15 25.37 -18.66
CA LYS A 195 -4.91 25.89 -19.81
C LYS A 195 -4.35 25.30 -21.12
N GLY A 196 -5.16 24.53 -21.84
CA GLY A 196 -4.92 24.27 -23.25
C GLY A 196 -4.73 22.82 -23.71
N ALA A 197 -4.74 21.80 -22.84
CA ALA A 197 -4.60 20.42 -23.28
C ALA A 197 -5.87 19.60 -23.02
N ARG A 198 -6.30 18.80 -23.99
CA ARG A 198 -7.33 17.77 -23.78
C ARG A 198 -6.67 16.48 -23.32
N PRO A 199 -7.28 15.72 -22.39
CA PRO A 199 -6.77 14.44 -21.98
C PRO A 199 -6.90 13.44 -23.13
N GLU A 200 -5.81 13.16 -23.81
CA GLU A 200 -5.74 12.08 -24.79
C GLU A 200 -5.09 10.87 -24.15
N LEU A 201 -5.85 9.76 -24.08
CA LEU A 201 -5.38 8.45 -23.64
C LEU A 201 -4.02 8.09 -24.28
N ARG A 202 -3.94 8.26 -25.60
CA ARG A 202 -2.75 7.96 -26.37
C ARG A 202 -1.53 8.76 -25.90
N THR A 203 -1.73 10.01 -25.53
CA THR A 203 -0.66 10.90 -25.05
C THR A 203 -0.20 10.52 -23.65
N ALA A 204 -1.14 10.14 -22.75
CA ALA A 204 -0.81 9.68 -21.40
C ALA A 204 0.04 8.40 -21.42
N TYR A 205 -0.41 7.37 -22.16
CA TYR A 205 0.36 6.13 -22.29
C TYR A 205 1.68 6.32 -23.05
N ARG A 206 1.71 7.18 -24.07
CA ARG A 206 2.94 7.51 -24.76
C ARG A 206 3.98 8.15 -23.85
N ARG A 207 3.57 9.04 -22.94
CA ARG A 207 4.47 9.62 -21.93
C ARG A 207 5.04 8.56 -21.00
N ILE A 208 4.23 7.62 -20.50
CA ILE A 208 4.72 6.53 -19.66
C ILE A 208 5.73 5.66 -20.40
N LEU A 209 5.42 5.29 -21.65
CA LEU A 209 6.35 4.53 -22.49
C LEU A 209 7.64 5.30 -22.77
N GLN A 210 7.55 6.61 -22.98
CA GLN A 210 8.72 7.49 -23.14
C GLN A 210 9.55 7.54 -21.86
N THR A 211 8.91 7.75 -20.69
CA THR A 211 9.59 7.73 -19.39
C THR A 211 10.26 6.37 -19.12
N PHE A 212 9.58 5.27 -19.45
CA PHE A 212 10.17 3.93 -19.35
C PHE A 212 11.36 3.74 -20.31
N HIS A 213 11.23 4.24 -21.54
CA HIS A 213 12.33 4.22 -22.50
C HIS A 213 13.51 5.09 -22.07
N GLU A 214 13.24 6.23 -21.47
CA GLU A 214 14.26 7.09 -20.88
C GLU A 214 14.91 6.47 -19.65
N ALA A 215 14.15 5.75 -18.82
CA ALA A 215 14.69 5.00 -17.68
C ALA A 215 15.76 3.98 -18.09
N LYS A 216 15.68 3.45 -19.34
CA LYS A 216 16.73 2.57 -19.89
C LYS A 216 18.09 3.22 -19.99
N LYS A 217 18.16 4.55 -20.12
CA LYS A 217 19.42 5.31 -20.12
C LYS A 217 20.04 5.35 -18.72
N TYR A 218 19.22 5.22 -17.67
CA TYR A 218 19.65 5.23 -16.28
C TYR A 218 19.69 3.81 -15.72
N ARG A 219 20.72 3.07 -16.11
CA ARG A 219 20.91 1.64 -15.84
C ARG A 219 20.63 1.22 -14.38
N TYR A 220 21.08 2.00 -13.41
CA TYR A 220 20.90 1.68 -11.99
C TYR A 220 19.48 1.94 -11.52
N LEU A 221 18.87 3.02 -12.00
CA LEU A 221 17.47 3.33 -11.70
C LEU A 221 16.52 2.26 -12.27
N LEU A 222 16.74 1.83 -13.51
CA LEU A 222 15.93 0.75 -14.11
C LEU A 222 16.07 -0.56 -13.32
N ARG A 223 17.28 -0.93 -12.91
CA ARG A 223 17.49 -2.12 -12.07
C ARG A 223 16.81 -2.01 -10.71
N PHE A 224 16.83 -0.82 -10.12
CA PHE A 224 16.08 -0.55 -8.90
C PHE A 224 14.58 -0.74 -9.12
N LEU A 225 13.99 -0.12 -10.14
CA LEU A 225 12.54 -0.22 -10.43
C LEU A 225 12.09 -1.66 -10.69
N ILE A 226 12.90 -2.46 -11.40
CA ILE A 226 12.60 -3.89 -11.61
C ILE A 226 12.68 -4.66 -10.29
N GLY A 227 13.71 -4.43 -9.49
CA GLY A 227 13.87 -5.06 -8.18
C GLY A 227 12.74 -4.68 -7.24
N ASP A 228 12.39 -3.39 -7.20
CA ASP A 228 11.30 -2.84 -6.40
C ASP A 228 9.96 -3.47 -6.79
N PHE A 229 9.63 -3.50 -8.07
CA PHE A 229 8.42 -4.16 -8.57
C PHE A 229 8.32 -5.62 -8.11
N LEU A 230 9.43 -6.36 -8.14
CA LEU A 230 9.43 -7.77 -7.75
C LEU A 230 9.17 -7.96 -6.26
N TYR A 231 9.90 -7.27 -5.37
CA TYR A 231 9.66 -7.48 -3.95
C TYR A 231 8.37 -6.78 -3.45
N GLU A 232 7.96 -5.66 -4.05
CA GLU A 232 6.71 -4.99 -3.72
C GLU A 232 5.49 -5.86 -4.07
N ASN A 233 5.57 -6.68 -5.13
CA ASN A 233 4.56 -7.71 -5.42
C ASN A 233 4.34 -8.67 -4.24
N ALA A 234 5.42 -9.18 -3.67
CA ALA A 234 5.32 -10.08 -2.52
C ALA A 234 4.74 -9.36 -1.29
N VAL A 235 5.19 -8.12 -1.04
CA VAL A 235 4.72 -7.29 0.08
C VAL A 235 3.23 -6.99 -0.03
N ALA A 236 2.78 -6.50 -1.19
CA ALA A 236 1.38 -6.16 -1.44
C ALA A 236 0.47 -7.39 -1.30
N SER A 237 0.90 -8.54 -1.84
CA SER A 237 0.12 -9.79 -1.74
C SER A 237 0.02 -10.28 -0.30
N VAL A 238 1.08 -10.19 0.51
CA VAL A 238 1.00 -10.55 1.93
C VAL A 238 -0.03 -9.69 2.66
N ILE A 239 -0.06 -8.39 2.40
CA ILE A 239 -1.08 -7.49 2.98
C ILE A 239 -2.49 -7.97 2.63
N THR A 240 -2.71 -8.36 1.37
CA THR A 240 -4.00 -8.83 0.88
C THR A 240 -4.42 -10.15 1.54
N VAL A 241 -3.51 -11.12 1.61
CA VAL A 241 -3.88 -12.52 1.91
C VAL A 241 -3.59 -12.96 3.34
N MET A 242 -2.93 -12.13 4.16
CA MET A 242 -2.55 -12.48 5.54
C MET A 242 -3.75 -12.86 6.41
N GLY A 243 -4.89 -12.20 6.21
CA GLY A 243 -6.13 -12.53 6.91
C GLY A 243 -6.60 -13.94 6.60
N LEU A 244 -6.60 -14.34 5.32
CA LEU A 244 -6.98 -15.70 4.90
C LEU A 244 -6.02 -16.76 5.44
N TYR A 245 -4.71 -16.53 5.34
CA TYR A 245 -3.72 -17.44 5.90
C TYR A 245 -3.91 -17.65 7.41
N SER A 246 -4.07 -16.54 8.14
CA SER A 246 -4.28 -16.59 9.59
C SER A 246 -5.53 -17.36 9.99
N ARG A 247 -6.60 -17.28 9.18
CA ARG A 247 -7.84 -18.04 9.40
C ARG A 247 -7.69 -19.51 9.01
N ASN A 248 -7.29 -19.78 7.77
CA ASN A 248 -7.37 -21.13 7.19
C ASN A 248 -6.24 -22.05 7.67
N VAL A 249 -5.07 -21.50 7.96
CA VAL A 249 -3.90 -22.27 8.40
C VAL A 249 -3.73 -22.20 9.91
N MET A 250 -3.82 -21.00 10.51
CA MET A 250 -3.58 -20.82 11.94
C MET A 250 -4.84 -20.94 12.81
N GLY A 251 -6.03 -20.99 12.19
CA GLY A 251 -7.30 -21.18 12.88
C GLY A 251 -7.77 -19.97 13.71
N PHE A 252 -7.37 -18.75 13.34
CA PHE A 252 -7.88 -17.53 13.98
C PHE A 252 -9.28 -17.20 13.45
N SER A 253 -10.20 -16.81 14.34
CA SER A 253 -11.47 -16.22 13.94
C SER A 253 -11.28 -14.80 13.40
N ALA A 254 -12.29 -14.26 12.70
CA ALA A 254 -12.23 -12.89 12.19
C ALA A 254 -12.02 -11.86 13.31
N THR A 255 -12.62 -12.11 14.48
CA THR A 255 -12.48 -11.22 15.65
C THR A 255 -11.10 -11.31 16.31
N GLU A 256 -10.40 -12.45 16.18
CA GLU A 256 -9.06 -12.63 16.75
C GLU A 256 -7.95 -12.03 15.85
N LEU A 257 -8.23 -11.74 14.59
CA LEU A 257 -7.22 -11.17 13.67
C LEU A 257 -6.61 -9.84 14.18
N LYS A 258 -7.33 -9.10 15.04
CA LYS A 258 -6.78 -7.91 15.72
C LYS A 258 -5.52 -8.24 16.55
N VAL A 259 -5.42 -9.47 17.10
CA VAL A 259 -4.26 -9.90 17.91
C VAL A 259 -2.99 -9.98 17.05
N ILE A 260 -3.15 -10.22 15.74
CA ILE A 260 -2.04 -10.27 14.78
C ILE A 260 -1.76 -8.87 14.21
N PHE A 261 -2.80 -8.19 13.75
CA PHE A 261 -2.63 -6.91 13.05
C PHE A 261 -2.22 -5.76 13.98
N ALA A 262 -2.75 -5.70 15.22
CA ALA A 262 -2.41 -4.62 16.12
C ALA A 262 -0.92 -4.53 16.47
N PRO A 263 -0.23 -5.61 16.91
CA PRO A 263 1.21 -5.57 17.12
C PRO A 263 2.00 -5.22 15.86
N ALA A 264 1.62 -5.77 14.70
CA ALA A 264 2.26 -5.47 13.43
C ALA A 264 2.20 -3.97 13.09
N ILE A 265 1.03 -3.35 13.23
CA ILE A 265 0.81 -1.92 12.96
C ILE A 265 1.60 -1.05 13.93
N VAL A 266 1.58 -1.35 15.23
CA VAL A 266 2.33 -0.59 16.24
C VAL A 266 3.83 -0.65 15.96
N ILE A 267 4.34 -1.85 15.65
CA ILE A 267 5.76 -2.04 15.33
C ILE A 267 6.11 -1.35 14.00
N ALA A 268 5.23 -1.40 13.00
CA ALA A 268 5.43 -0.67 11.75
C ALA A 268 5.57 0.84 12.01
N ALA A 269 4.67 1.42 12.79
CA ALA A 269 4.69 2.85 13.12
C ALA A 269 5.99 3.25 13.86
N LEU A 270 6.36 2.49 14.88
CA LEU A 270 7.56 2.77 15.69
C LEU A 270 8.85 2.56 14.89
N SER A 271 8.93 1.49 14.11
CA SER A 271 10.14 1.14 13.35
C SER A 271 10.43 2.11 12.21
N ALA A 272 9.41 2.68 11.57
CA ALA A 272 9.58 3.69 10.54
C ALA A 272 10.39 4.89 11.06
N TRP A 273 10.12 5.33 12.28
CA TRP A 273 10.77 6.50 12.89
C TRP A 273 12.10 6.16 13.59
N PHE A 274 12.09 5.11 14.40
CA PHE A 274 13.19 4.84 15.32
C PHE A 274 14.23 3.85 14.78
N VAL A 275 13.86 3.01 13.80
CA VAL A 275 14.75 1.99 13.23
C VAL A 275 15.24 2.38 11.84
N PHE A 276 14.36 2.53 10.87
CA PHE A 276 14.77 2.66 9.47
C PHE A 276 15.29 4.04 9.08
N GLY A 277 14.86 5.10 9.76
CA GLY A 277 15.41 6.44 9.59
C GLY A 277 16.91 6.50 9.94
N PRO A 278 17.30 6.16 11.19
CA PRO A 278 18.71 6.07 11.59
C PRO A 278 19.51 5.04 10.79
N LEU A 279 18.96 3.83 10.55
CA LEU A 279 19.62 2.76 9.81
C LEU A 279 20.06 3.23 8.42
N THR A 280 19.15 3.88 7.68
CA THR A 280 19.44 4.35 6.32
C THR A 280 20.53 5.41 6.29
N LYS A 281 20.61 6.27 7.33
CA LYS A 281 21.68 7.26 7.46
C LYS A 281 23.04 6.61 7.73
N THR A 282 23.09 5.53 8.51
CA THR A 282 24.35 4.89 8.94
C THR A 282 24.93 3.96 7.88
N ILE A 283 24.14 3.00 7.39
CA ILE A 283 24.64 1.96 6.45
C ILE A 283 24.37 2.27 4.97
N GLY A 284 23.61 3.32 4.69
CA GLY A 284 23.23 3.74 3.35
C GLY A 284 21.97 3.04 2.80
N PRO A 285 21.28 3.64 1.81
CA PRO A 285 19.96 3.22 1.38
C PRO A 285 19.93 1.81 0.76
N ARG A 286 20.91 1.44 -0.07
CA ARG A 286 21.00 0.10 -0.67
C ARG A 286 21.06 -1.00 0.38
N ARG A 287 21.97 -0.86 1.36
CA ARG A 287 22.14 -1.87 2.42
C ARG A 287 20.90 -1.94 3.31
N SER A 288 20.25 -0.80 3.56
CA SER A 288 19.00 -0.77 4.32
C SER A 288 17.87 -1.53 3.63
N VAL A 289 17.71 -1.37 2.31
CA VAL A 289 16.76 -2.18 1.53
C VAL A 289 17.09 -3.68 1.66
N LEU A 290 18.35 -4.08 1.51
CA LEU A 290 18.75 -5.49 1.65
C LEU A 290 18.46 -6.05 3.05
N VAL A 291 18.69 -5.28 4.10
CA VAL A 291 18.31 -5.68 5.48
C VAL A 291 16.79 -5.90 5.57
N VAL A 292 15.99 -5.00 5.00
CA VAL A 292 14.53 -5.15 4.99
C VAL A 292 14.09 -6.37 4.20
N LEU A 293 14.68 -6.63 3.04
CA LEU A 293 14.38 -7.85 2.26
C LEU A 293 14.78 -9.13 3.00
N SER A 294 15.86 -9.08 3.80
CA SER A 294 16.22 -10.20 4.70
C SER A 294 15.17 -10.40 5.80
N ILE A 295 14.59 -9.33 6.36
CA ILE A 295 13.47 -9.41 7.31
C ILE A 295 12.27 -10.07 6.65
N TRP A 296 11.94 -9.75 5.39
CA TRP A 296 10.86 -10.39 4.64
C TRP A 296 11.10 -11.89 4.41
N LEU A 297 12.33 -12.28 4.04
CA LEU A 297 12.68 -13.70 3.90
C LEU A 297 12.57 -14.45 5.23
N LEU A 298 13.01 -13.82 6.33
CA LEU A 298 12.84 -14.36 7.68
C LEU A 298 11.36 -14.49 8.07
N LEU A 299 10.53 -13.50 7.72
CA LEU A 299 9.09 -13.54 7.90
C LEU A 299 8.47 -14.76 7.20
N PHE A 300 8.79 -14.97 5.93
CA PHE A 300 8.29 -16.12 5.17
C PHE A 300 8.76 -17.45 5.76
N ALA A 301 10.03 -17.55 6.12
CA ALA A 301 10.56 -18.74 6.77
C ALA A 301 9.89 -19.01 8.12
N ALA A 302 9.70 -17.98 8.94
CA ALA A 302 9.00 -18.08 10.22
C ALA A 302 7.53 -18.46 10.05
N THR A 303 6.85 -17.91 9.04
CA THR A 303 5.45 -18.22 8.73
C THR A 303 5.27 -19.71 8.38
N ILE A 304 6.21 -20.28 7.63
CA ILE A 304 6.19 -21.72 7.29
C ILE A 304 6.59 -22.57 8.49
N ALA A 305 7.63 -22.19 9.24
CA ALA A 305 8.15 -22.94 10.37
C ALA A 305 7.16 -23.01 11.55
N PHE A 306 6.44 -21.93 11.81
CA PHE A 306 5.44 -21.87 12.88
C PHE A 306 4.03 -22.25 12.40
N GLY A 307 3.93 -23.24 11.53
CA GLY A 307 2.66 -23.77 11.03
C GLY A 307 1.77 -24.34 12.15
N PRO A 308 0.51 -24.75 11.84
CA PRO A 308 -0.56 -24.96 12.81
C PRO A 308 -0.28 -26.02 13.87
N ASN A 309 0.62 -26.96 13.60
CA ASN A 309 0.93 -28.08 14.48
C ASN A 309 2.30 -27.97 15.18
N SER A 310 2.97 -26.84 15.05
CA SER A 310 4.26 -26.64 15.72
C SER A 310 4.04 -26.24 17.18
N SER A 311 4.66 -26.97 18.08
CA SER A 311 4.80 -26.59 19.49
C SER A 311 6.28 -26.52 19.82
N PHE A 312 6.68 -25.42 20.44
CA PHE A 312 8.06 -25.25 20.92
C PHE A 312 8.06 -25.34 22.44
N VAL A 313 8.89 -26.21 22.97
CA VAL A 313 9.06 -26.39 24.40
C VAL A 313 10.34 -25.65 24.82
N PHE A 314 10.19 -24.60 25.60
CA PHE A 314 11.30 -23.90 26.25
C PHE A 314 11.27 -24.22 27.74
N GLY A 315 12.06 -25.21 28.18
CA GLY A 315 12.06 -25.68 29.59
C GLY A 315 10.67 -26.16 30.01
N PRO A 316 10.08 -25.62 31.07
CA PRO A 316 8.75 -26.05 31.56
C PRO A 316 7.58 -25.42 30.78
N VAL A 317 7.85 -24.49 29.81
CA VAL A 317 6.81 -23.75 29.09
C VAL A 317 6.68 -24.27 27.68
N ALA A 318 5.51 -24.82 27.33
CA ALA A 318 5.13 -25.17 25.98
C ALA A 318 4.43 -23.94 25.33
N ILE A 319 5.02 -23.40 24.28
CA ILE A 319 4.47 -22.27 23.53
C ILE A 319 3.81 -22.82 22.25
N GLY A 320 2.49 -22.63 22.13
CA GLY A 320 1.75 -23.06 20.95
C GLY A 320 2.04 -22.21 19.71
N SER A 321 1.85 -22.78 18.53
CA SER A 321 2.10 -22.15 17.23
C SER A 321 1.39 -20.81 17.05
N ARG A 322 0.14 -20.67 17.52
CA ARG A 322 -0.62 -19.40 17.43
C ARG A 322 0.07 -18.27 18.20
N MET A 323 0.62 -18.54 19.39
CA MET A 323 1.34 -17.54 20.18
C MET A 323 2.67 -17.16 19.52
N LEU A 324 3.41 -18.13 18.98
CA LEU A 324 4.64 -17.87 18.23
C LEU A 324 4.37 -17.01 16.98
N PHE A 325 3.26 -17.29 16.30
CA PHE A 325 2.84 -16.50 15.16
C PHE A 325 2.59 -15.02 15.54
N VAL A 326 1.88 -14.78 16.62
CA VAL A 326 1.60 -13.41 17.11
C VAL A 326 2.86 -12.72 17.61
N VAL A 327 3.76 -13.43 18.30
CA VAL A 327 4.94 -12.82 18.96
C VAL A 327 6.12 -12.65 18.00
N ILE A 328 6.22 -13.47 16.95
CA ILE A 328 7.36 -13.44 16.02
C ILE A 328 6.92 -12.95 14.63
N VAL A 329 5.91 -13.59 14.03
CA VAL A 329 5.52 -13.31 12.63
C VAL A 329 4.89 -11.93 12.51
N ALA A 330 3.98 -11.55 13.39
CA ALA A 330 3.33 -10.23 13.33
C ALA A 330 4.30 -9.06 13.51
N PRO A 331 5.25 -9.07 14.48
CA PRO A 331 6.31 -8.06 14.59
C PRO A 331 7.23 -7.98 13.36
N LEU A 332 7.64 -9.14 12.80
CA LEU A 332 8.45 -9.18 11.58
C LEU A 332 7.70 -8.56 10.40
N ALA A 333 6.39 -8.82 10.27
CA ALA A 333 5.56 -8.20 9.25
C ALA A 333 5.52 -6.68 9.39
N GLY A 334 5.34 -6.16 10.61
CA GLY A 334 5.37 -4.74 10.91
C GLY A 334 6.72 -4.08 10.55
N LEU A 335 7.83 -4.70 10.97
CA LEU A 335 9.18 -4.27 10.59
C LEU A 335 9.37 -4.26 9.07
N GLY A 336 8.99 -5.35 8.40
CA GLY A 336 9.11 -5.50 6.95
C GLY A 336 8.35 -4.42 6.19
N LEU A 337 7.08 -4.18 6.54
CA LEU A 337 6.21 -3.18 5.89
C LEU A 337 6.79 -1.77 6.02
N ALA A 338 7.09 -1.33 7.23
CA ALA A 338 7.66 0.00 7.47
C ALA A 338 9.01 0.16 6.79
N GLY A 339 9.83 -0.89 6.81
CA GLY A 339 11.17 -0.90 6.22
C GLY A 339 11.13 -0.71 4.71
N VAL A 340 10.30 -1.46 3.99
CA VAL A 340 10.22 -1.38 2.52
C VAL A 340 9.88 0.06 2.11
N TRP A 341 8.78 0.59 2.58
CA TRP A 341 8.32 1.92 2.15
C TRP A 341 9.26 3.06 2.58
N SER A 342 9.93 2.93 3.74
CA SER A 342 10.88 3.93 4.20
C SER A 342 12.18 3.91 3.39
N THR A 343 12.74 2.73 3.13
CA THR A 343 14.09 2.60 2.54
C THR A 343 14.09 2.68 1.02
N SER A 344 13.05 2.13 0.35
CA SER A 344 12.93 2.17 -1.12
C SER A 344 12.82 3.60 -1.65
N ARG A 345 12.04 4.45 -0.97
CA ARG A 345 11.90 5.87 -1.36
C ARG A 345 13.22 6.64 -1.26
N VAL A 346 14.04 6.36 -0.25
CA VAL A 346 15.36 6.98 -0.10
C VAL A 346 16.30 6.49 -1.19
N LEU A 347 16.27 5.19 -1.53
CA LEU A 347 17.10 4.63 -2.60
C LEU A 347 16.68 5.18 -3.97
N LEU A 348 15.37 5.27 -4.26
CA LEU A 348 14.86 5.92 -5.46
C LEU A 348 15.39 7.35 -5.58
N THR A 349 15.28 8.14 -4.51
CA THR A 349 15.76 9.53 -4.49
C THR A 349 17.25 9.63 -4.76
N ALA A 350 18.05 8.70 -4.22
CA ALA A 350 19.50 8.68 -4.44
C ALA A 350 19.91 8.31 -5.87
N LEU A 351 19.07 7.56 -6.60
CA LEU A 351 19.34 7.10 -7.96
C LEU A 351 18.70 8.01 -9.03
N THR A 352 17.80 8.91 -8.66
CA THR A 352 17.02 9.72 -9.59
C THR A 352 17.69 11.08 -9.83
N PRO A 353 17.94 11.47 -11.09
CA PRO A 353 18.38 12.82 -11.43
C PRO A 353 17.35 13.87 -11.01
N VAL A 354 17.83 15.01 -10.51
CA VAL A 354 16.97 16.10 -9.99
C VAL A 354 15.98 16.60 -11.04
N GLU A 355 16.45 16.76 -12.28
CA GLU A 355 15.67 17.29 -13.41
C GLU A 355 14.51 16.38 -13.82
N LYS A 356 14.58 15.08 -13.53
CA LYS A 356 13.59 14.08 -13.91
C LYS A 356 12.89 13.42 -12.71
N SER A 357 13.03 14.02 -11.55
CA SER A 357 12.49 13.49 -10.31
C SER A 357 10.99 13.18 -10.41
N GLY A 358 10.18 14.12 -10.95
CA GLY A 358 8.73 13.94 -11.08
C GLY A 358 8.33 12.74 -11.95
N GLU A 359 9.02 12.54 -13.08
CA GLU A 359 8.74 11.43 -14.01
C GLU A 359 9.04 10.07 -13.38
N PHE A 360 10.20 9.94 -12.72
CA PHE A 360 10.61 8.66 -12.12
C PHE A 360 9.85 8.33 -10.83
N TRP A 361 9.47 9.34 -10.05
CA TRP A 361 8.54 9.15 -8.94
C TRP A 361 7.15 8.70 -9.42
N GLY A 362 6.69 9.25 -10.55
CA GLY A 362 5.46 8.81 -11.20
C GLY A 362 5.54 7.34 -11.63
N LEU A 363 6.65 6.92 -12.25
CA LEU A 363 6.88 5.54 -12.65
C LEU A 363 6.98 4.58 -11.44
N TYR A 364 7.67 5.00 -10.37
CA TYR A 364 7.74 4.24 -9.12
C TYR A 364 6.36 4.05 -8.48
N ASN A 365 5.56 5.11 -8.38
CA ASN A 365 4.22 5.03 -7.84
C ASN A 365 3.30 4.13 -8.67
N LEU A 366 3.41 4.18 -10.00
CA LEU A 366 2.68 3.29 -10.89
C LEU A 366 3.10 1.84 -10.67
N SER A 367 4.41 1.57 -10.57
CA SER A 367 4.97 0.24 -10.27
C SER A 367 4.40 -0.32 -8.97
N GLY A 368 4.45 0.45 -7.88
CA GLY A 368 3.92 0.04 -6.58
C GLY A 368 2.41 -0.23 -6.61
N ARG A 369 1.63 0.57 -7.36
CA ARG A 369 0.17 0.37 -7.51
C ARG A 369 -0.19 -0.88 -8.30
N THR A 370 0.68 -1.30 -9.22
CA THR A 370 0.48 -2.49 -10.04
C THR A 370 1.15 -3.74 -9.45
N ALA A 371 1.90 -3.56 -8.37
CA ALA A 371 2.71 -4.63 -7.80
C ALA A 371 1.87 -5.83 -7.32
N SER A 372 0.67 -5.62 -6.77
CA SER A 372 -0.17 -6.73 -6.29
C SER A 372 -0.67 -7.65 -7.40
N VAL A 373 -0.77 -7.16 -8.65
CA VAL A 373 -1.34 -7.95 -9.77
C VAL A 373 -0.62 -9.29 -9.95
N LEU A 374 0.70 -9.27 -10.02
CA LEU A 374 1.50 -10.47 -10.24
C LEU A 374 1.48 -11.38 -9.00
N GLY A 375 1.63 -10.81 -7.82
CA GLY A 375 1.69 -11.57 -6.57
C GLY A 375 0.34 -12.20 -6.21
N ASP A 376 -0.76 -11.45 -6.30
CA ASP A 376 -2.11 -11.95 -6.02
C ASP A 376 -2.55 -13.00 -7.06
N ALA A 377 -2.17 -12.82 -8.34
CA ALA A 377 -2.38 -13.83 -9.37
C ALA A 377 -1.58 -15.12 -9.08
N THR A 378 -0.32 -15.00 -8.66
CA THR A 378 0.52 -16.15 -8.26
C THR A 378 -0.11 -16.88 -7.09
N TRP A 379 -0.53 -16.14 -6.06
CA TRP A 379 -1.20 -16.69 -4.89
C TRP A 379 -2.47 -17.46 -5.26
N SER A 380 -3.37 -16.79 -6.01
CA SER A 380 -4.66 -17.36 -6.41
C SER A 380 -4.51 -18.58 -7.30
N THR A 381 -3.59 -18.52 -8.29
CA THR A 381 -3.28 -19.67 -9.15
C THR A 381 -2.75 -20.85 -8.33
N THR A 382 -1.85 -20.57 -7.38
CA THR A 382 -1.29 -21.64 -6.53
C THR A 382 -2.37 -22.30 -5.71
N LEU A 383 -3.26 -21.54 -5.06
CA LEU A 383 -4.36 -22.13 -4.28
C LEU A 383 -5.36 -22.87 -5.16
N THR A 384 -5.61 -22.40 -6.37
CA THR A 384 -6.49 -23.09 -7.33
C THR A 384 -5.90 -24.45 -7.75
N LEU A 385 -4.60 -24.52 -7.96
CA LEU A 385 -3.91 -25.75 -8.41
C LEU A 385 -3.56 -26.71 -7.28
N CYS A 386 -3.11 -26.20 -6.15
CA CYS A 386 -2.62 -26.99 -5.01
C CYS A 386 -3.66 -27.19 -3.89
N GLY A 387 -4.82 -26.51 -4.00
CA GLY A 387 -5.85 -26.51 -2.97
C GLY A 387 -5.60 -25.50 -1.84
N GLU A 388 -6.64 -25.17 -1.08
CA GLU A 388 -6.62 -24.21 0.04
C GLU A 388 -6.18 -24.86 1.37
N GLY A 389 -5.39 -25.93 1.32
CA GLY A 389 -4.78 -26.54 2.49
C GLY A 389 -3.42 -25.89 2.84
N THR A 390 -2.88 -26.26 3.99
CA THR A 390 -1.57 -25.79 4.49
C THR A 390 -0.47 -25.91 3.43
N PHE A 391 -0.46 -26.99 2.65
CA PHE A 391 0.50 -27.21 1.57
C PHE A 391 0.40 -26.13 0.48
N GLY A 392 -0.81 -25.84 -0.02
CA GLY A 392 -1.01 -24.81 -1.06
C GLY A 392 -0.59 -23.42 -0.58
N TYR A 393 -0.93 -23.08 0.67
CA TYR A 393 -0.50 -21.81 1.28
C TYR A 393 1.02 -21.71 1.40
N HIS A 394 1.72 -22.79 1.81
CA HIS A 394 3.17 -22.79 1.93
C HIS A 394 3.86 -22.65 0.57
N ILE A 395 3.36 -23.32 -0.48
CA ILE A 395 3.89 -23.15 -1.84
C ILE A 395 3.71 -21.70 -2.32
N ALA A 396 2.54 -21.10 -2.08
CA ALA A 396 2.30 -19.70 -2.44
C ALA A 396 3.30 -18.75 -1.73
N ILE A 397 3.56 -18.95 -0.44
CA ILE A 397 4.55 -18.16 0.33
C ILE A 397 5.96 -18.37 -0.24
N LEU A 398 6.35 -19.57 -0.62
CA LEU A 398 7.66 -19.86 -1.23
C LEU A 398 7.82 -19.15 -2.58
N LEU A 399 6.77 -19.10 -3.40
CA LEU A 399 6.80 -18.36 -4.67
C LEU A 399 6.93 -16.85 -4.43
N LEU A 400 6.22 -16.30 -3.43
CA LEU A 400 6.38 -14.90 -3.04
C LEU A 400 7.80 -14.62 -2.51
N ALA A 401 8.38 -15.53 -1.72
CA ALA A 401 9.77 -15.44 -1.29
C ALA A 401 10.74 -15.43 -2.48
N GLY A 402 10.45 -16.18 -3.54
CA GLY A 402 11.19 -16.16 -4.80
C GLY A 402 11.23 -14.76 -5.44
N TYR A 403 10.12 -14.02 -5.43
CA TYR A 403 10.11 -12.62 -5.91
C TYR A 403 11.00 -11.71 -5.06
N VAL A 404 11.01 -11.89 -3.74
CA VAL A 404 11.89 -11.12 -2.84
C VAL A 404 13.36 -11.44 -3.12
N VAL A 405 13.71 -12.70 -3.33
CA VAL A 405 15.09 -13.13 -3.67
C VAL A 405 15.52 -12.53 -5.01
N LEU A 406 14.67 -12.61 -6.03
CA LEU A 406 14.95 -12.03 -7.34
C LEU A 406 15.10 -10.50 -7.25
N GLY A 407 14.20 -9.83 -6.51
CA GLY A 407 14.28 -8.39 -6.25
C GLY A 407 15.59 -8.02 -5.53
N ALA A 408 15.97 -8.77 -4.49
CA ALA A 408 17.22 -8.58 -3.77
C ALA A 408 18.45 -8.75 -4.71
N GLY A 409 18.39 -9.70 -5.65
CA GLY A 409 19.42 -9.88 -6.69
C GLY A 409 19.63 -8.61 -7.53
N PHE A 410 18.54 -7.95 -7.95
CA PHE A 410 18.65 -6.65 -8.65
C PHE A 410 19.24 -5.56 -7.75
N ILE A 411 18.81 -5.45 -6.50
CA ILE A 411 19.31 -4.47 -5.53
C ILE A 411 20.83 -4.69 -5.26
N LEU A 412 21.30 -5.92 -5.21
CA LEU A 412 22.71 -6.25 -5.04
C LEU A 412 23.59 -5.72 -6.18
N THR A 413 23.06 -5.52 -7.38
CA THR A 413 23.82 -4.96 -8.52
C THR A 413 23.95 -3.43 -8.50
N LEU A 414 23.30 -2.74 -7.55
CA LEU A 414 23.30 -1.28 -7.46
C LEU A 414 24.55 -0.76 -6.74
N PRO A 415 25.02 0.46 -7.04
CA PRO A 415 26.04 1.10 -6.26
C PRO A 415 25.53 1.45 -4.86
N ASN A 416 26.39 1.48 -3.87
CA ASN A 416 26.07 1.96 -2.53
C ASN A 416 26.12 3.51 -2.50
N ALA A 417 25.28 4.15 -3.30
CA ALA A 417 25.18 5.60 -3.38
C ALA A 417 24.61 6.14 -2.05
N ARG A 418 25.31 7.06 -1.42
CA ARG A 418 24.75 7.88 -0.36
C ARG A 418 24.11 9.11 -1.00
N PRO A 419 22.93 9.57 -0.53
CA PRO A 419 22.41 10.85 -0.97
C PRO A 419 23.47 11.92 -0.69
N SER A 420 24.01 12.58 -1.73
CA SER A 420 24.97 13.65 -1.51
C SER A 420 24.19 14.88 -0.96
N PRO A 421 24.80 15.65 -0.02
CA PRO A 421 24.21 16.89 0.45
C PRO A 421 23.94 17.88 -0.71
N GLU A 422 24.74 17.83 -1.77
CA GLU A 422 24.57 18.63 -2.99
C GLU A 422 23.27 18.34 -3.72
N ASN A 423 22.82 17.08 -3.76
CA ASN A 423 21.51 16.71 -4.34
C ASN A 423 20.32 17.26 -3.54
N PHE A 424 20.52 17.64 -2.27
CA PHE A 424 19.50 18.29 -1.45
C PHE A 424 19.59 19.82 -1.49
N LEU A 425 20.77 20.40 -1.69
CA LEU A 425 20.99 21.85 -1.70
C LEU A 425 20.66 22.51 -3.03
N ASP A 426 20.89 21.82 -4.16
CA ASP A 426 20.54 22.32 -5.49
C ASP A 426 19.03 22.30 -5.79
N ARG A 427 18.22 21.53 -5.07
CA ARG A 427 16.75 21.55 -5.19
C ARG A 427 16.12 22.91 -4.87
N GLY A 428 16.83 23.79 -4.15
CA GLY A 428 16.35 25.13 -3.77
C GLY A 428 16.56 26.20 -4.83
N ARG A 429 17.32 25.95 -5.91
CA ARG A 429 17.69 27.00 -6.87
C ARG A 429 17.18 26.81 -8.30
N SER A 430 16.76 25.60 -8.72
CA SER A 430 16.60 25.29 -10.15
C SER A 430 15.16 25.12 -10.67
N SER A 431 14.09 25.10 -9.87
CA SER A 431 12.75 24.76 -10.37
C SER A 431 11.75 25.93 -10.54
N TYR A 432 12.20 27.17 -10.44
CA TYR A 432 11.39 28.31 -10.87
C TYR A 432 12.08 29.09 -12.00
N VAL A 433 12.00 28.56 -13.22
CA VAL A 433 12.12 29.39 -14.40
C VAL A 433 10.91 30.35 -14.39
N ARG A 434 11.12 31.59 -13.98
CA ARG A 434 10.17 32.67 -14.24
C ARG A 434 9.88 32.66 -15.74
N PRO A 435 8.61 32.68 -16.17
CA PRO A 435 8.33 33.03 -17.55
C PRO A 435 8.90 34.42 -17.75
N ALA A 436 9.73 34.58 -18.80
CA ALA A 436 10.23 35.85 -19.21
C ALA A 436 9.03 36.79 -19.34
N SER A 437 9.03 37.86 -18.55
CA SER A 437 8.10 38.96 -18.65
C SER A 437 8.21 39.50 -20.06
N ALA A 438 7.09 39.51 -20.77
CA ALA A 438 6.92 40.29 -21.99
C ALA A 438 7.36 41.74 -21.74
N GLN A 439 8.33 42.19 -22.48
CA GLN A 439 8.44 43.59 -22.90
C GLN A 439 7.48 43.82 -24.06
#